data_b191d4508eb9470d1a60c69551381acc
#
_entry.id   b191d4508eb9470d1a60c69551381acc
#
_cell.length_a   1.000
_cell.length_b   1.000
_cell.length_c   1.000
_cell.angle_alpha   90.00
_cell.angle_beta   90.00
_cell.angle_gamma   90.00
#
_symmetry.space_group_name_H-M   'P 1'
#
loop_
_entity.id
_entity.type
_entity.pdbx_description
1 polymer ?
#
loop_
_entity_poly.entity_id
_entity_poly.type
_entity_poly.pdbx_seq_one_letter_code
_entity_poly.pdbx_strand_id
1 'polypeptide(L)'
;MTPAILTLNAGSSSLKFRVFAREGLALLARGAVSRIGADAELAARLAGGPEFRGPVAGGDHAAAMQAVLDFIDAHDEGWRIEAVAHRIVHGGTRYVRSTPVTPQVLEDLAALIPLAPLHQPHGLAAIAAARRLVGDEVPNLACFDTAFHAGRDALFTHFALPEPLFEQGVRRYGFHGLSYQWLAQVLARDHPDLHRGRVVAAHLGNGASLCAMHQGRSVDTTMGMTAVDGIPMGTRSGAVDPGAILLMQRSFGMTPEEIEDLIYNRSGLLGMSGKSNDVAALLEDGAAQSRFALDYFALRCAQAAAAMAVSLGGIDAMVFTGGIGENAAPVREAILRRMAPLGDFATLIIPANEERMMAMEAAALLA
;
A
#
# COMPACT_ATOMS: atom_id res chain seq x y z
N MET A 1 8.27 -32.42 0.16
CA MET A 1 8.37 -30.95 0.37
C MET A 1 7.03 -30.32 0.04
N THR A 2 6.52 -29.46 0.89
CA THR A 2 5.25 -28.75 0.67
C THR A 2 5.45 -27.67 -0.41
N PRO A 3 4.64 -27.65 -1.51
CA PRO A 3 4.66 -26.56 -2.46
C PRO A 3 4.36 -25.23 -1.78
N ALA A 4 5.16 -24.19 -2.04
CA ALA A 4 5.08 -22.93 -1.34
C ALA A 4 5.15 -21.71 -2.27
N ILE A 5 4.55 -20.60 -1.85
CA ILE A 5 4.55 -19.31 -2.52
C ILE A 5 5.28 -18.30 -1.63
N LEU A 6 6.33 -17.69 -2.16
CA LEU A 6 7.01 -16.56 -1.55
C LEU A 6 6.33 -15.26 -1.98
N THR A 7 6.02 -14.39 -1.03
CA THR A 7 5.52 -13.04 -1.31
C THR A 7 6.53 -12.00 -0.86
N LEU A 8 6.79 -11.02 -1.70
CA LEU A 8 7.78 -9.95 -1.47
C LEU A 8 7.13 -8.57 -1.62
N ASN A 9 7.33 -7.74 -0.62
CA ASN A 9 6.84 -6.36 -0.58
C ASN A 9 8.03 -5.43 -0.29
N ALA A 10 8.64 -4.91 -1.37
CA ALA A 10 9.80 -4.03 -1.31
C ALA A 10 9.35 -2.56 -1.22
N GLY A 11 9.69 -1.90 -0.13
CA GLY A 11 9.58 -0.46 0.07
C GLY A 11 10.93 0.24 0.01
N SER A 12 10.96 1.56 0.15
CA SER A 12 12.19 2.37 0.08
C SER A 12 13.21 2.03 1.18
N SER A 13 12.75 1.67 2.38
CA SER A 13 13.59 1.39 3.55
C SER A 13 13.32 0.03 4.20
N SER A 14 12.51 -0.81 3.57
CA SER A 14 12.15 -2.12 4.12
C SER A 14 11.80 -3.13 3.04
N LEU A 15 12.05 -4.40 3.32
CA LEU A 15 11.62 -5.53 2.50
C LEU A 15 10.88 -6.52 3.40
N LYS A 16 9.58 -6.70 3.18
CA LYS A 16 8.77 -7.68 3.90
C LYS A 16 8.60 -8.94 3.07
N PHE A 17 8.59 -10.08 3.72
CA PHE A 17 8.33 -11.35 3.05
C PHE A 17 7.41 -12.25 3.88
N ARG A 18 6.68 -13.11 3.19
CA ARG A 18 6.00 -14.26 3.79
C ARG A 18 6.09 -15.45 2.85
N VAL A 19 6.12 -16.63 3.43
CA VAL A 19 6.04 -17.90 2.72
C VAL A 19 4.76 -18.59 3.13
N PHE A 20 3.96 -18.96 2.16
CA PHE A 20 2.69 -19.66 2.36
C PHE A 20 2.73 -21.02 1.68
N ALA A 21 2.16 -22.04 2.30
CA ALA A 21 1.83 -23.28 1.61
C ALA A 21 0.92 -22.93 0.42
N ARG A 22 1.15 -23.53 -0.76
CA ARG A 22 0.31 -23.28 -1.94
C ARG A 22 -1.14 -23.70 -1.71
N GLU A 23 -1.35 -24.86 -1.09
CA GLU A 23 -2.68 -25.32 -0.71
C GLU A 23 -3.09 -24.77 0.66
N GLY A 24 -4.30 -24.21 0.74
CA GLY A 24 -4.87 -23.66 1.98
C GLY A 24 -4.20 -22.39 2.49
N LEU A 25 -3.07 -21.96 1.90
CA LEU A 25 -2.33 -20.74 2.24
C LEU A 25 -1.97 -20.67 3.74
N ALA A 26 -1.59 -21.79 4.34
CA ALA A 26 -1.03 -21.80 5.68
C ALA A 26 0.30 -21.03 5.69
N LEU A 27 0.50 -20.15 6.67
CA LEU A 27 1.75 -19.39 6.82
C LEU A 27 2.87 -20.37 7.27
N LEU A 28 3.97 -20.41 6.52
CA LEU A 28 5.15 -21.25 6.82
C LEU A 28 6.27 -20.42 7.44
N ALA A 29 6.53 -19.20 6.89
CA ALA A 29 7.51 -18.29 7.42
C ALA A 29 7.09 -16.83 7.17
N ARG A 30 7.63 -15.90 7.97
CA ARG A 30 7.47 -14.46 7.77
C ARG A 30 8.67 -13.69 8.29
N GLY A 31 8.90 -12.53 7.73
CA GLY A 31 9.93 -11.63 8.23
C GLY A 31 9.96 -10.30 7.50
N ALA A 32 10.87 -9.47 7.93
CA ALA A 32 11.16 -8.20 7.29
C ALA A 32 12.62 -7.81 7.50
N VAL A 33 13.22 -7.19 6.48
CA VAL A 33 14.41 -6.36 6.66
C VAL A 33 13.94 -4.93 6.81
N SER A 34 14.40 -4.27 7.84
CA SER A 34 14.08 -2.86 8.16
C SER A 34 15.34 -2.00 8.11
N ARG A 35 15.16 -0.67 8.03
CA ARG A 35 16.25 0.32 8.01
C ARG A 35 17.28 0.10 6.88
N ILE A 36 16.79 -0.36 5.71
CA ILE A 36 17.63 -0.48 4.51
C ILE A 36 18.15 0.92 4.14
N GLY A 37 19.45 1.01 3.87
CA GLY A 37 20.17 2.28 3.66
C GLY A 37 20.82 2.86 4.92
N ALA A 38 20.62 2.21 6.08
CA ALA A 38 21.23 2.56 7.36
C ALA A 38 21.68 1.27 8.07
N ASP A 39 21.33 1.07 9.33
CA ASP A 39 21.63 -0.15 10.10
C ASP A 39 20.56 -1.23 9.78
N ALA A 40 20.65 -1.84 8.61
CA ALA A 40 19.68 -2.83 8.16
C ALA A 40 19.67 -4.07 9.07
N GLU A 41 18.47 -4.51 9.45
CA GLU A 41 18.25 -5.65 10.34
C GLU A 41 17.16 -6.57 9.79
N LEU A 42 17.46 -7.86 9.72
CA LEU A 42 16.47 -8.91 9.44
C LEU A 42 15.82 -9.37 10.75
N ALA A 43 14.50 -9.37 10.78
CA ALA A 43 13.69 -10.05 11.79
C ALA A 43 12.80 -11.07 11.07
N ALA A 44 12.95 -12.35 11.39
CA ALA A 44 12.24 -13.43 10.70
C ALA A 44 11.90 -14.58 11.63
N ARG A 45 10.86 -15.35 11.29
CA ARG A 45 10.50 -16.57 12.03
C ARG A 45 9.73 -17.56 11.17
N LEU A 46 9.88 -18.83 11.47
CA LEU A 46 9.01 -19.91 11.01
C LEU A 46 7.66 -19.88 11.76
N ALA A 47 6.62 -20.43 11.18
CA ALA A 47 5.35 -20.59 11.86
C ALA A 47 5.52 -21.48 13.11
N GLY A 48 5.15 -20.95 14.28
CA GLY A 48 5.31 -21.65 15.57
C GLY A 48 6.75 -21.71 16.11
N GLY A 49 7.76 -21.17 15.37
CA GLY A 49 9.16 -21.14 15.78
C GLY A 49 9.58 -19.85 16.52
N PRO A 50 10.81 -19.84 17.04
CA PRO A 50 11.41 -18.64 17.63
C PRO A 50 11.64 -17.57 16.58
N GLU A 51 11.79 -16.33 17.05
CA GLU A 51 12.19 -15.21 16.18
C GLU A 51 13.71 -15.19 16.01
N PHE A 52 14.14 -15.10 14.77
CA PHE A 52 15.52 -14.81 14.39
C PHE A 52 15.68 -13.30 14.19
N ARG A 53 16.76 -12.73 14.71
CA ARG A 53 17.18 -11.33 14.45
C ARG A 53 18.65 -11.29 14.16
N GLY A 54 19.03 -10.50 13.16
CA GLY A 54 20.42 -10.31 12.80
C GLY A 54 20.66 -9.10 11.91
N PRO A 55 21.89 -8.52 11.96
CA PRO A 55 22.25 -7.43 11.06
C PRO A 55 22.37 -7.93 9.62
N VAL A 56 22.08 -7.05 8.66
CA VAL A 56 22.25 -7.32 7.23
C VAL A 56 23.50 -6.62 6.74
N ALA A 57 24.52 -7.39 6.39
CA ALA A 57 25.77 -6.86 5.85
C ALA A 57 25.52 -6.21 4.47
N GLY A 58 26.11 -5.02 4.25
CA GLY A 58 25.95 -4.28 2.98
C GLY A 58 24.83 -3.24 2.98
N GLY A 59 23.77 -3.41 3.77
CA GLY A 59 22.77 -2.39 4.08
C GLY A 59 21.85 -1.93 2.93
N ASP A 60 22.04 -2.38 1.70
CA ASP A 60 21.23 -2.01 0.54
C ASP A 60 20.09 -3.04 0.26
N HIS A 61 19.27 -2.76 -0.75
CA HIS A 61 18.17 -3.66 -1.12
C HIS A 61 18.62 -5.02 -1.65
N ALA A 62 19.79 -5.09 -2.28
CA ALA A 62 20.33 -6.35 -2.78
C ALA A 62 20.77 -7.24 -1.60
N ALA A 63 21.46 -6.65 -0.62
CA ALA A 63 21.86 -7.31 0.61
C ALA A 63 20.62 -7.74 1.44
N ALA A 64 19.60 -6.88 1.51
CA ALA A 64 18.34 -7.20 2.17
C ALA A 64 17.63 -8.42 1.52
N MET A 65 17.60 -8.47 0.20
CA MET A 65 17.04 -9.60 -0.53
C MET A 65 17.86 -10.87 -0.27
N GLN A 66 19.20 -10.78 -0.36
CA GLN A 66 20.07 -11.93 -0.08
C GLN A 66 19.83 -12.50 1.33
N ALA A 67 19.74 -11.63 2.34
CA ALA A 67 19.48 -12.07 3.72
C ALA A 67 18.11 -12.78 3.89
N VAL A 68 17.08 -12.31 3.18
CA VAL A 68 15.77 -12.99 3.15
C VAL A 68 15.90 -14.39 2.55
N LEU A 69 16.66 -14.51 1.50
CA LEU A 69 16.79 -15.76 0.75
C LEU A 69 17.68 -16.75 1.48
N ASP A 70 18.78 -16.29 2.08
CA ASP A 70 19.63 -17.10 2.96
C ASP A 70 18.81 -17.66 4.16
N PHE A 71 17.91 -16.82 4.70
CA PHE A 71 16.99 -17.29 5.75
C PHE A 71 16.04 -18.36 5.22
N ILE A 72 15.50 -18.21 4.01
CA ILE A 72 14.60 -19.17 3.37
C ILE A 72 15.34 -20.48 3.11
N ASP A 73 16.51 -20.44 2.47
CA ASP A 73 17.33 -21.61 2.14
C ASP A 73 17.77 -22.40 3.38
N ALA A 74 18.11 -21.67 4.47
CA ALA A 74 18.50 -22.31 5.73
C ALA A 74 17.35 -23.05 6.44
N HIS A 75 16.09 -22.87 6.00
CA HIS A 75 14.91 -23.37 6.70
C HIS A 75 13.89 -24.06 5.77
N ASP A 76 14.25 -24.36 4.52
CA ASP A 76 13.35 -24.91 3.51
C ASP A 76 13.27 -26.44 3.46
N GLU A 77 13.84 -27.15 4.43
CA GLU A 77 13.88 -28.61 4.47
C GLU A 77 12.49 -29.28 4.28
N GLY A 78 11.39 -28.57 4.64
CA GLY A 78 10.01 -29.06 4.55
C GLY A 78 9.20 -28.53 3.36
N TRP A 79 9.73 -27.58 2.56
CA TRP A 79 8.96 -26.85 1.55
C TRP A 79 9.83 -26.47 0.34
N ARG A 80 9.17 -26.15 -0.78
CA ARG A 80 9.82 -25.73 -2.02
C ARG A 80 9.06 -24.56 -2.61
N ILE A 81 9.76 -23.47 -2.92
CA ILE A 81 9.16 -22.31 -3.60
C ILE A 81 8.79 -22.70 -5.04
N GLU A 82 7.50 -22.57 -5.37
CA GLU A 82 6.96 -22.83 -6.70
C GLU A 82 6.54 -21.53 -7.42
N ALA A 83 6.40 -20.42 -6.70
CA ALA A 83 6.18 -19.09 -7.28
C ALA A 83 6.64 -18.01 -6.33
N VAL A 84 7.00 -16.86 -6.90
CA VAL A 84 7.27 -15.62 -6.16
C VAL A 84 6.29 -14.54 -6.59
N ALA A 85 5.55 -13.95 -5.65
CA ALA A 85 4.64 -12.84 -5.90
C ALA A 85 5.24 -11.53 -5.36
N HIS A 86 5.31 -10.53 -6.22
CA HIS A 86 5.89 -9.22 -5.92
C HIS A 86 4.81 -8.16 -5.87
N ARG A 87 4.80 -7.33 -4.82
CA ARG A 87 4.01 -6.10 -4.83
C ARG A 87 4.67 -5.09 -5.75
N ILE A 88 3.91 -4.62 -6.73
CA ILE A 88 4.27 -3.56 -7.66
C ILE A 88 3.27 -2.43 -7.49
N VAL A 89 3.78 -1.23 -7.22
CA VAL A 89 2.92 -0.10 -6.87
C VAL A 89 2.09 0.36 -8.07
N HIS A 90 2.64 0.34 -9.29
CA HIS A 90 1.97 0.88 -10.46
C HIS A 90 1.95 -0.09 -11.64
N GLY A 91 0.73 -0.44 -12.11
CA GLY A 91 0.51 -1.27 -13.30
C GLY A 91 0.18 -0.48 -14.58
N GLY A 92 0.08 0.87 -14.48
CA GLY A 92 -0.36 1.72 -15.59
C GLY A 92 -1.80 1.42 -16.01
N THR A 93 -2.10 1.64 -17.26
CA THR A 93 -3.38 1.28 -17.88
C THR A 93 -3.42 -0.15 -18.42
N ARG A 94 -2.24 -0.77 -18.57
CA ARG A 94 -2.09 -2.09 -19.20
C ARG A 94 -2.25 -3.24 -18.22
N TYR A 95 -1.66 -3.11 -17.02
CA TYR A 95 -1.63 -4.19 -16.02
C TYR A 95 -2.71 -3.98 -14.96
N VAL A 96 -3.91 -4.43 -15.29
CA VAL A 96 -5.12 -4.30 -14.48
C VAL A 96 -5.46 -5.56 -13.65
N ARG A 97 -4.53 -6.50 -13.59
CA ARG A 97 -4.59 -7.75 -12.81
C ARG A 97 -3.19 -8.30 -12.60
N SER A 98 -3.00 -9.15 -11.61
CA SER A 98 -1.74 -9.84 -11.38
C SER A 98 -1.29 -10.59 -12.63
N THR A 99 0.00 -10.45 -12.97
CA THR A 99 0.54 -10.84 -14.29
C THR A 99 1.88 -11.55 -14.10
N PRO A 100 2.13 -12.68 -14.83
CA PRO A 100 3.45 -13.30 -14.89
C PRO A 100 4.50 -12.32 -15.42
N VAL A 101 5.65 -12.29 -14.79
CA VAL A 101 6.74 -11.38 -15.15
C VAL A 101 7.52 -11.97 -16.34
N THR A 102 7.40 -11.32 -17.48
CA THR A 102 8.19 -11.57 -18.70
C THR A 102 9.19 -10.43 -18.93
N PRO A 103 10.17 -10.56 -19.83
CA PRO A 103 11.04 -9.44 -20.23
C PRO A 103 10.23 -8.20 -20.66
N GLN A 104 9.17 -8.39 -21.45
CA GLN A 104 8.30 -7.29 -21.89
C GLN A 104 7.57 -6.61 -20.73
N VAL A 105 7.10 -7.38 -19.75
CA VAL A 105 6.47 -6.83 -18.52
C VAL A 105 7.47 -5.96 -17.77
N LEU A 106 8.72 -6.39 -17.64
CA LEU A 106 9.75 -5.60 -16.95
C LEU A 106 10.05 -4.28 -17.67
N GLU A 107 10.15 -4.29 -19.01
CA GLU A 107 10.34 -3.08 -19.81
C GLU A 107 9.16 -2.11 -19.64
N ASP A 108 7.93 -2.61 -19.77
CA ASP A 108 6.72 -1.81 -19.59
C ASP A 108 6.63 -1.20 -18.17
N LEU A 109 6.97 -1.99 -17.14
CA LEU A 109 6.97 -1.51 -15.76
C LEU A 109 8.10 -0.51 -15.47
N ALA A 110 9.25 -0.64 -16.13
CA ALA A 110 10.33 0.34 -16.04
C ALA A 110 9.91 1.70 -16.65
N ALA A 111 9.13 1.69 -17.70
CA ALA A 111 8.57 2.92 -18.31
C ALA A 111 7.59 3.64 -17.37
N LEU A 112 7.05 2.98 -16.33
CA LEU A 112 6.16 3.58 -15.32
C LEU A 112 6.91 4.18 -14.12
N ILE A 113 8.24 4.13 -14.08
CA ILE A 113 9.04 4.72 -12.98
C ILE A 113 8.67 6.19 -12.73
N PRO A 114 8.46 7.05 -13.74
CA PRO A 114 8.08 8.45 -13.50
C PRO A 114 6.74 8.63 -12.74
N LEU A 115 5.85 7.62 -12.74
CA LEU A 115 4.58 7.67 -12.01
C LEU A 115 4.69 7.23 -10.55
N ALA A 116 5.75 6.50 -10.19
CA ALA A 116 6.01 6.03 -8.83
C ALA A 116 7.53 5.93 -8.55
N PRO A 117 8.29 7.06 -8.62
CA PRO A 117 9.76 7.05 -8.60
C PRO A 117 10.34 6.49 -7.30
N LEU A 118 9.65 6.66 -6.17
CA LEU A 118 10.07 6.19 -4.85
C LEU A 118 9.76 4.71 -4.58
N HIS A 119 9.01 4.03 -5.46
CA HIS A 119 8.53 2.66 -5.20
C HIS A 119 8.84 1.68 -6.34
N GLN A 120 8.58 2.10 -7.58
CA GLN A 120 8.69 1.23 -8.76
C GLN A 120 10.11 0.64 -8.93
N PRO A 121 11.21 1.41 -8.79
CA PRO A 121 12.56 0.87 -8.91
C PRO A 121 12.86 -0.25 -7.91
N HIS A 122 12.39 -0.11 -6.66
CA HIS A 122 12.61 -1.12 -5.62
C HIS A 122 11.86 -2.42 -5.91
N GLY A 123 10.62 -2.33 -6.41
CA GLY A 123 9.86 -3.49 -6.86
C GLY A 123 10.55 -4.23 -8.01
N LEU A 124 11.04 -3.51 -9.01
CA LEU A 124 11.78 -4.09 -10.14
C LEU A 124 13.10 -4.74 -9.71
N ALA A 125 13.85 -4.09 -8.81
CA ALA A 125 15.07 -4.65 -8.24
C ALA A 125 14.79 -5.95 -7.46
N ALA A 126 13.69 -5.98 -6.68
CA ALA A 126 13.26 -7.17 -5.96
C ALA A 126 12.94 -8.35 -6.90
N ILE A 127 12.24 -8.09 -8.01
CA ILE A 127 11.97 -9.11 -9.03
C ILE A 127 13.29 -9.64 -9.61
N ALA A 128 14.21 -8.75 -10.02
CA ALA A 128 15.49 -9.14 -10.61
C ALA A 128 16.34 -9.97 -9.63
N ALA A 129 16.33 -9.63 -8.34
CA ALA A 129 17.05 -10.38 -7.32
C ALA A 129 16.42 -11.74 -7.06
N ALA A 130 15.09 -11.82 -6.92
CA ALA A 130 14.38 -13.08 -6.72
C ALA A 130 14.61 -14.06 -7.88
N ARG A 131 14.49 -13.62 -9.12
CA ARG A 131 14.74 -14.46 -10.31
C ARG A 131 16.13 -15.08 -10.34
N ARG A 132 17.17 -14.30 -9.99
CA ARG A 132 18.54 -14.84 -9.91
C ARG A 132 18.70 -15.95 -8.89
N LEU A 133 17.89 -15.93 -7.85
CA LEU A 133 18.03 -16.81 -6.70
C LEU A 133 17.19 -18.08 -6.81
N VAL A 134 15.88 -17.94 -7.15
CA VAL A 134 14.99 -19.10 -7.29
C VAL A 134 15.13 -19.78 -8.65
N GLY A 135 15.87 -19.18 -9.61
CA GLY A 135 16.00 -19.65 -10.97
C GLY A 135 14.85 -19.19 -11.90
N ASP A 136 15.12 -19.23 -13.20
CA ASP A 136 14.15 -18.76 -14.22
C ASP A 136 12.93 -19.70 -14.37
N GLU A 137 13.04 -20.94 -13.90
CA GLU A 137 11.96 -21.94 -13.93
C GLU A 137 10.85 -21.62 -12.93
N VAL A 138 11.14 -20.85 -11.86
CA VAL A 138 10.14 -20.47 -10.86
C VAL A 138 9.42 -19.19 -11.35
N PRO A 139 8.10 -19.27 -11.61
CA PRO A 139 7.35 -18.12 -12.08
C PRO A 139 7.35 -16.98 -11.05
N ASN A 140 7.64 -15.77 -11.53
CA ASN A 140 7.49 -14.53 -10.78
C ASN A 140 6.24 -13.81 -11.24
N LEU A 141 5.44 -13.28 -10.30
CA LEU A 141 4.18 -12.60 -10.57
C LEU A 141 4.24 -11.17 -10.02
N ALA A 142 3.82 -10.23 -10.84
CA ALA A 142 3.62 -8.84 -10.41
C ALA A 142 2.17 -8.65 -9.97
N CYS A 143 1.95 -8.23 -8.73
CA CYS A 143 0.65 -7.93 -8.14
C CYS A 143 0.57 -6.41 -7.91
N PHE A 144 -0.43 -5.75 -8.48
CA PHE A 144 -0.43 -4.29 -8.61
C PHE A 144 -1.37 -3.61 -7.63
N ASP A 145 -0.88 -2.56 -6.94
CA ASP A 145 -1.73 -1.71 -6.08
C ASP A 145 -2.81 -0.97 -6.86
N THR A 146 -2.59 -0.69 -8.15
CA THR A 146 -3.56 0.00 -9.00
C THR A 146 -4.64 -0.91 -9.57
N ALA A 147 -4.42 -2.24 -9.60
CA ALA A 147 -5.28 -3.18 -10.31
C ALA A 147 -6.72 -3.23 -9.78
N PHE A 148 -6.92 -3.21 -8.45
CA PHE A 148 -8.24 -3.21 -7.83
C PHE A 148 -9.11 -2.02 -8.25
N HIS A 149 -8.48 -0.92 -8.63
CA HIS A 149 -9.14 0.32 -9.02
C HIS A 149 -9.36 0.47 -10.54
N ALA A 150 -8.87 -0.46 -11.36
CA ALA A 150 -8.86 -0.31 -12.81
C ALA A 150 -10.26 -0.34 -13.47
N GLY A 151 -11.24 -1.00 -12.85
CA GLY A 151 -12.60 -1.14 -13.38
C GLY A 151 -13.58 -0.02 -13.02
N ARG A 152 -13.08 1.12 -12.48
CA ARG A 152 -13.95 2.26 -12.11
C ARG A 152 -14.53 2.95 -13.33
N ASP A 153 -15.71 3.56 -13.14
CA ASP A 153 -16.34 4.41 -14.14
C ASP A 153 -15.46 5.61 -14.52
N ALA A 154 -15.61 6.12 -15.74
CA ALA A 154 -14.88 7.24 -16.28
C ALA A 154 -14.97 8.49 -15.39
N LEU A 155 -16.11 8.76 -14.77
CA LEU A 155 -16.31 9.88 -13.83
C LEU A 155 -15.34 9.87 -12.66
N PHE A 156 -14.83 8.70 -12.25
CA PHE A 156 -13.91 8.55 -11.12
C PHE A 156 -12.44 8.42 -11.54
N THR A 157 -12.18 8.39 -12.84
CA THR A 157 -10.81 8.20 -13.35
C THR A 157 -10.23 9.45 -14.03
N HIS A 158 -11.07 10.42 -14.38
CA HIS A 158 -10.64 11.66 -15.04
C HIS A 158 -10.25 12.74 -14.01
N PHE A 159 -9.31 13.57 -14.40
CA PHE A 159 -9.18 14.93 -13.91
C PHE A 159 -9.95 15.86 -14.83
N ALA A 160 -10.36 17.03 -14.36
CA ALA A 160 -10.98 18.07 -15.21
C ALA A 160 -9.91 18.77 -16.08
N LEU A 161 -9.25 17.98 -16.92
CA LEU A 161 -8.19 18.39 -17.85
C LEU A 161 -8.58 18.00 -19.29
N PRO A 162 -7.93 18.61 -20.32
CA PRO A 162 -8.18 18.22 -21.71
C PRO A 162 -7.95 16.73 -21.98
N GLU A 163 -8.86 16.11 -22.75
CA GLU A 163 -8.87 14.69 -23.07
C GLU A 163 -7.53 14.11 -23.56
N PRO A 164 -6.73 14.81 -24.40
CA PRO A 164 -5.43 14.28 -24.83
C PRO A 164 -4.45 13.97 -23.68
N LEU A 165 -4.59 14.63 -22.53
CA LEU A 165 -3.77 14.33 -21.34
C LEU A 165 -4.23 13.02 -20.69
N PHE A 166 -5.54 12.75 -20.64
CA PHE A 166 -6.06 11.48 -20.15
C PHE A 166 -5.59 10.30 -21.02
N GLU A 167 -5.62 10.46 -22.35
CA GLU A 167 -5.10 9.46 -23.31
C GLU A 167 -3.61 9.19 -23.09
N GLN A 168 -2.83 10.20 -22.70
CA GLN A 168 -1.41 10.09 -22.34
C GLN A 168 -1.18 9.52 -20.93
N GLY A 169 -2.22 9.14 -20.20
CA GLY A 169 -2.13 8.53 -18.87
C GLY A 169 -2.19 9.49 -17.69
N VAL A 170 -2.51 10.77 -17.90
CA VAL A 170 -2.77 11.74 -16.80
C VAL A 170 -4.17 11.50 -16.26
N ARG A 171 -4.30 10.52 -15.35
CA ARG A 171 -5.58 10.03 -14.84
C ARG A 171 -5.47 9.58 -13.39
N ARG A 172 -6.61 9.36 -12.76
CA ARG A 172 -6.69 8.83 -11.39
C ARG A 172 -6.58 7.30 -11.43
N TYR A 173 -5.46 6.75 -10.94
CA TYR A 173 -5.24 5.29 -10.86
C TYR A 173 -5.77 4.70 -9.55
N GLY A 174 -5.41 5.27 -8.41
CA GLY A 174 -5.66 4.71 -7.08
C GLY A 174 -4.59 3.68 -6.69
N PHE A 175 -4.40 3.51 -5.39
CA PHE A 175 -3.36 2.65 -4.81
C PHE A 175 -3.88 1.90 -3.58
N HIS A 176 -3.02 1.10 -2.93
CA HIS A 176 -3.38 0.16 -1.87
C HIS A 176 -4.43 -0.89 -2.32
N GLY A 177 -4.51 -1.16 -3.62
CA GLY A 177 -5.52 -2.06 -4.18
C GLY A 177 -5.45 -3.47 -3.61
N LEU A 178 -4.26 -4.01 -3.32
CA LEU A 178 -4.09 -5.32 -2.67
C LEU A 178 -4.71 -5.35 -1.26
N SER A 179 -4.60 -4.24 -0.52
CA SER A 179 -5.25 -4.10 0.78
C SER A 179 -6.78 -4.07 0.65
N TYR A 180 -7.32 -3.28 -0.28
CA TYR A 180 -8.77 -3.22 -0.50
C TYR A 180 -9.33 -4.53 -1.06
N GLN A 181 -8.61 -5.20 -1.92
CA GLN A 181 -8.97 -6.52 -2.43
C GLN A 181 -9.03 -7.55 -1.30
N TRP A 182 -8.07 -7.52 -0.36
CA TRP A 182 -8.12 -8.33 0.85
C TRP A 182 -9.35 -8.03 1.70
N LEU A 183 -9.67 -6.74 1.94
CA LEU A 183 -10.88 -6.35 2.67
C LEU A 183 -12.16 -6.87 1.99
N ALA A 184 -12.24 -6.76 0.65
CA ALA A 184 -13.36 -7.29 -0.11
C ALA A 184 -13.53 -8.81 0.07
N GLN A 185 -12.42 -9.59 0.10
CA GLN A 185 -12.45 -11.03 0.36
C GLN A 185 -12.94 -11.35 1.77
N VAL A 186 -12.44 -10.63 2.79
CA VAL A 186 -12.89 -10.81 4.18
C VAL A 186 -14.36 -10.46 4.35
N LEU A 187 -14.80 -9.34 3.77
CA LEU A 187 -16.20 -8.94 3.79
C LEU A 187 -17.10 -9.97 3.11
N ALA A 188 -16.70 -10.50 1.96
CA ALA A 188 -17.48 -11.54 1.26
C ALA A 188 -17.65 -12.81 2.10
N ARG A 189 -16.60 -13.21 2.83
CA ARG A 189 -16.59 -14.41 3.66
C ARG A 189 -17.34 -14.22 4.98
N ASP A 190 -17.06 -13.14 5.71
CA ASP A 190 -17.46 -12.97 7.10
C ASP A 190 -18.63 -12.00 7.30
N HIS A 191 -18.84 -11.08 6.34
CA HIS A 191 -19.87 -10.04 6.40
C HIS A 191 -20.57 -9.86 5.02
N PRO A 192 -21.23 -10.91 4.48
CA PRO A 192 -21.75 -10.91 3.09
C PRO A 192 -22.79 -9.82 2.82
N ASP A 193 -23.53 -9.37 3.82
CA ASP A 193 -24.51 -8.27 3.65
C ASP A 193 -23.79 -6.94 3.46
N LEU A 194 -22.73 -6.66 4.26
CA LEU A 194 -21.91 -5.47 4.09
C LEU A 194 -21.10 -5.50 2.79
N HIS A 195 -20.62 -6.70 2.37
CA HIS A 195 -19.94 -6.85 1.09
C HIS A 195 -20.81 -6.39 -0.09
N ARG A 196 -22.12 -6.66 -0.06
CA ARG A 196 -23.08 -6.22 -1.08
C ARG A 196 -23.45 -4.74 -0.95
N GLY A 197 -23.20 -4.14 0.20
CA GLY A 197 -23.54 -2.77 0.55
C GLY A 197 -22.52 -1.73 0.09
N ARG A 198 -22.71 -0.52 0.62
CA ARG A 198 -21.90 0.67 0.38
C ARG A 198 -20.85 0.79 1.48
N VAL A 199 -19.63 0.39 1.19
CA VAL A 199 -18.53 0.34 2.16
C VAL A 199 -17.53 1.43 1.86
N VAL A 200 -17.20 2.25 2.87
CA VAL A 200 -16.03 3.11 2.85
C VAL A 200 -14.92 2.41 3.63
N ALA A 201 -13.84 2.08 2.95
CA ALA A 201 -12.67 1.45 3.56
C ALA A 201 -11.54 2.46 3.71
N ALA A 202 -10.92 2.52 4.89
CA ALA A 202 -9.77 3.37 5.19
C ALA A 202 -8.56 2.51 5.52
N HIS A 203 -7.60 2.48 4.60
CA HIS A 203 -6.26 1.98 4.86
C HIS A 203 -5.43 3.11 5.47
N LEU A 204 -5.19 3.05 6.77
CA LEU A 204 -4.46 4.07 7.51
C LEU A 204 -3.16 3.49 8.06
N GLY A 205 -2.05 3.86 7.45
CA GLY A 205 -0.70 3.50 7.82
C GLY A 205 0.24 4.69 7.61
N ASN A 206 1.55 4.47 7.45
CA ASN A 206 2.47 5.53 7.03
C ASN A 206 2.10 6.07 5.63
N GLY A 207 1.65 5.21 4.71
CA GLY A 207 0.81 5.57 3.57
C GLY A 207 -0.66 5.41 3.95
N ALA A 208 -1.54 6.30 3.51
CA ALA A 208 -2.96 6.24 3.85
C ALA A 208 -3.85 6.65 2.68
N SER A 209 -4.96 5.94 2.52
CA SER A 209 -5.99 6.26 1.54
C SER A 209 -7.36 5.75 1.98
N LEU A 210 -8.42 6.24 1.34
CA LEU A 210 -9.76 5.69 1.45
C LEU A 210 -10.22 5.15 0.10
N CYS A 211 -11.11 4.18 0.15
CA CYS A 211 -11.77 3.59 -1.03
C CYS A 211 -13.26 3.45 -0.79
N ALA A 212 -14.06 3.92 -1.73
CA ALA A 212 -15.47 3.61 -1.84
C ALA A 212 -15.62 2.25 -2.51
N MET A 213 -16.28 1.30 -1.86
CA MET A 213 -16.51 -0.04 -2.38
C MET A 213 -18.00 -0.36 -2.42
N HIS A 214 -18.43 -0.99 -3.50
CA HIS A 214 -19.77 -1.54 -3.65
C HIS A 214 -19.69 -2.93 -4.28
N GLN A 215 -20.34 -3.91 -3.67
CA GLN A 215 -20.28 -5.32 -4.08
C GLN A 215 -18.83 -5.82 -4.20
N GLY A 216 -17.97 -5.43 -3.27
CA GLY A 216 -16.55 -5.80 -3.24
C GLY A 216 -15.68 -5.18 -4.34
N ARG A 217 -16.18 -4.20 -5.10
CA ARG A 217 -15.45 -3.50 -6.17
C ARG A 217 -15.16 -2.06 -5.81
N SER A 218 -14.04 -1.54 -6.25
CA SER A 218 -13.72 -0.12 -6.13
C SER A 218 -14.63 0.73 -7.00
N VAL A 219 -15.27 1.74 -6.39
CA VAL A 219 -16.06 2.77 -7.09
C VAL A 219 -15.25 4.06 -7.18
N ASP A 220 -14.62 4.47 -6.09
CA ASP A 220 -13.78 5.66 -6.02
C ASP A 220 -12.65 5.47 -5.00
N THR A 221 -11.61 6.31 -5.04
CA THR A 221 -10.51 6.27 -4.07
C THR A 221 -9.83 7.62 -3.96
N THR A 222 -9.22 7.90 -2.83
CA THR A 222 -8.60 9.21 -2.55
C THR A 222 -7.30 9.46 -3.27
N MET A 223 -6.44 8.44 -3.44
CA MET A 223 -5.21 8.60 -4.21
C MET A 223 -5.54 8.71 -5.70
N GLY A 224 -4.89 9.66 -6.37
CA GLY A 224 -5.13 9.99 -7.76
C GLY A 224 -4.13 9.36 -8.73
N MET A 225 -3.37 10.20 -9.45
CA MET A 225 -2.34 9.79 -10.39
C MET A 225 -1.15 9.16 -9.68
N THR A 226 -0.81 9.68 -8.50
CA THR A 226 0.31 9.23 -7.67
C THR A 226 -0.15 8.90 -6.25
N ALA A 227 0.71 8.23 -5.50
CA ALA A 227 0.45 7.87 -4.11
C ALA A 227 0.65 9.04 -3.11
N VAL A 228 0.84 10.28 -3.58
CA VAL A 228 0.92 11.47 -2.72
C VAL A 228 -0.43 12.14 -2.55
N ASP A 229 -1.35 11.97 -3.53
CA ASP A 229 -2.67 12.61 -3.53
C ASP A 229 -3.60 12.03 -2.45
N GLY A 230 -4.66 12.76 -2.15
CA GLY A 230 -5.72 12.35 -1.22
C GLY A 230 -5.56 12.93 0.17
N ILE A 231 -5.58 12.09 1.19
CA ILE A 231 -5.45 12.51 2.60
C ILE A 231 -3.99 12.70 3.01
N PRO A 232 -3.70 13.54 4.02
CA PRO A 232 -2.35 13.59 4.60
C PRO A 232 -1.94 12.23 5.16
N MET A 233 -0.63 11.95 5.17
CA MET A 233 -0.07 10.66 5.58
C MET A 233 1.05 10.89 6.60
N GLY A 234 1.85 9.89 6.90
CA GLY A 234 2.98 10.05 7.82
C GLY A 234 3.94 11.17 7.40
N THR A 235 4.41 11.13 6.14
CA THR A 235 5.34 12.12 5.58
C THR A 235 4.82 12.82 4.33
N ARG A 236 3.76 12.30 3.70
CA ARG A 236 3.19 12.85 2.46
C ARG A 236 2.10 13.88 2.77
N SER A 237 2.07 14.93 1.95
CA SER A 237 1.14 16.05 2.16
C SER A 237 -0.34 15.69 2.01
N GLY A 238 -0.67 14.68 1.19
CA GLY A 238 -2.00 14.56 0.62
C GLY A 238 -2.24 15.63 -0.45
N ALA A 239 -3.49 15.87 -0.78
CA ALA A 239 -3.90 16.86 -1.77
C ALA A 239 -3.46 18.28 -1.35
N VAL A 240 -2.77 18.96 -2.26
CA VAL A 240 -2.32 20.36 -2.16
C VAL A 240 -2.84 21.14 -3.36
N ASP A 241 -3.21 22.38 -3.17
CA ASP A 241 -3.59 23.26 -4.27
C ASP A 241 -2.45 23.36 -5.31
N PRO A 242 -2.71 23.05 -6.60
CA PRO A 242 -1.70 23.21 -7.65
C PRO A 242 -1.09 24.60 -7.72
N GLY A 243 -1.85 25.65 -7.37
CA GLY A 243 -1.35 27.02 -7.28
C GLY A 243 -0.28 27.20 -6.21
N ALA A 244 -0.36 26.45 -5.10
CA ALA A 244 0.70 26.44 -4.08
C ALA A 244 2.02 25.83 -4.62
N ILE A 245 1.94 24.77 -5.43
CA ILE A 245 3.10 24.18 -6.10
C ILE A 245 3.75 25.20 -7.05
N LEU A 246 2.95 25.87 -7.86
CA LEU A 246 3.44 26.90 -8.77
C LEU A 246 4.03 28.12 -8.04
N LEU A 247 3.46 28.50 -6.89
CA LEU A 247 4.01 29.56 -6.05
C LEU A 247 5.40 29.19 -5.50
N MET A 248 5.54 27.98 -5.00
CA MET A 248 6.82 27.47 -4.49
C MET A 248 7.91 27.50 -5.57
N GLN A 249 7.58 27.09 -6.79
CA GLN A 249 8.51 27.17 -7.92
C GLN A 249 8.86 28.62 -8.31
N ARG A 250 7.85 29.46 -8.51
CA ARG A 250 8.05 30.79 -9.11
C ARG A 250 8.57 31.82 -8.12
N SER A 251 8.09 31.80 -6.88
CA SER A 251 8.36 32.84 -5.89
C SER A 251 9.36 32.43 -4.83
N PHE A 252 9.42 31.14 -4.47
CA PHE A 252 10.38 30.64 -3.47
C PHE A 252 11.61 30.00 -4.13
N GLY A 253 11.61 29.87 -5.49
CA GLY A 253 12.74 29.36 -6.25
C GLY A 253 13.02 27.87 -6.04
N MET A 254 12.05 27.12 -5.52
CA MET A 254 12.21 25.67 -5.30
C MET A 254 12.23 24.90 -6.63
N THR A 255 13.15 23.96 -6.76
CA THR A 255 13.19 23.06 -7.92
C THR A 255 12.07 22.02 -7.85
N PRO A 256 11.72 21.35 -8.96
CA PRO A 256 10.77 20.24 -8.94
C PRO A 256 11.14 19.14 -7.95
N GLU A 257 12.45 18.79 -7.84
CA GLU A 257 12.99 17.77 -6.94
C GLU A 257 12.86 18.20 -5.47
N GLU A 258 13.08 19.48 -5.15
CA GLU A 258 12.89 20.01 -3.79
C GLU A 258 11.42 20.00 -3.39
N ILE A 259 10.50 20.26 -4.33
CA ILE A 259 9.06 20.18 -4.10
C ILE A 259 8.63 18.72 -3.94
N GLU A 260 9.15 17.82 -4.78
CA GLU A 260 8.87 16.39 -4.66
C GLU A 260 9.32 15.88 -3.28
N ASP A 261 10.55 16.18 -2.85
CA ASP A 261 11.02 15.82 -1.53
C ASP A 261 10.15 16.41 -0.41
N LEU A 262 9.73 17.66 -0.53
CA LEU A 262 8.85 18.33 0.43
C LEU A 262 7.52 17.57 0.58
N ILE A 263 6.82 17.31 -0.54
CA ILE A 263 5.46 16.75 -0.48
C ILE A 263 5.44 15.23 -0.17
N TYR A 264 6.51 14.50 -0.47
CA TYR A 264 6.61 13.06 -0.20
C TYR A 264 7.26 12.73 1.15
N ASN A 265 8.30 13.48 1.58
CA ASN A 265 9.17 13.07 2.68
C ASN A 265 9.12 13.99 3.89
N ARG A 266 8.74 15.27 3.74
CA ARG A 266 8.84 16.30 4.80
C ARG A 266 7.51 16.97 5.15
N SER A 267 6.40 16.42 4.67
CA SER A 267 5.03 16.91 4.91
C SER A 267 4.23 15.97 5.82
N GLY A 268 2.93 15.95 5.72
CA GLY A 268 2.03 15.09 6.47
C GLY A 268 2.13 15.29 7.99
N LEU A 269 1.98 14.22 8.74
CA LEU A 269 2.07 14.25 10.21
C LEU A 269 3.44 14.75 10.67
N LEU A 270 4.53 14.30 10.01
CA LEU A 270 5.89 14.76 10.32
C LEU A 270 6.01 16.28 10.14
N GLY A 271 5.66 16.80 8.97
CA GLY A 271 5.78 18.23 8.65
C GLY A 271 4.90 19.10 9.54
N MET A 272 3.66 18.67 9.83
CA MET A 272 2.72 19.41 10.65
C MET A 272 3.06 19.37 12.15
N SER A 273 3.53 18.24 12.66
CA SER A 273 3.93 18.13 14.07
C SER A 273 5.31 18.71 14.34
N GLY A 274 6.19 18.72 13.33
CA GLY A 274 7.61 19.01 13.49
C GLY A 274 8.38 17.99 14.33
N LYS A 275 7.78 16.80 14.60
CA LYS A 275 8.33 15.81 15.52
C LYS A 275 8.42 14.40 14.95
N SER A 276 7.29 13.83 14.50
CA SER A 276 7.22 12.43 14.12
C SER A 276 6.15 12.19 13.05
N ASN A 277 6.33 11.16 12.25
CA ASN A 277 5.32 10.57 11.38
C ASN A 277 4.56 9.41 12.05
N ASP A 278 4.97 9.03 13.26
CA ASP A 278 4.34 7.94 14.02
C ASP A 278 3.20 8.46 14.91
N VAL A 279 1.99 7.97 14.64
CA VAL A 279 0.78 8.34 15.40
C VAL A 279 0.89 7.96 16.87
N ALA A 280 1.50 6.84 17.22
CA ALA A 280 1.66 6.44 18.62
C ALA A 280 2.54 7.43 19.37
N ALA A 281 3.68 7.82 18.78
CA ALA A 281 4.57 8.83 19.35
C ALA A 281 3.90 10.21 19.49
N LEU A 282 3.06 10.62 18.51
CA LEU A 282 2.32 11.89 18.57
C LEU A 282 1.21 11.89 19.63
N LEU A 283 0.54 10.74 19.83
CA LEU A 283 -0.46 10.58 20.88
C LEU A 283 0.18 10.64 22.28
N GLU A 284 1.34 10.00 22.45
CA GLU A 284 2.10 10.02 23.70
C GLU A 284 2.67 11.41 24.02
N ASP A 285 3.22 12.10 23.01
CA ASP A 285 3.76 13.46 23.17
C ASP A 285 2.72 14.45 23.68
N GLY A 286 1.49 14.38 23.22
CA GLY A 286 0.36 15.21 23.66
C GLY A 286 0.57 16.73 23.59
N ALA A 287 1.63 17.23 22.94
CA ALA A 287 1.85 18.66 22.76
C ALA A 287 0.80 19.27 21.83
N ALA A 288 0.59 20.59 21.90
CA ALA A 288 -0.42 21.28 21.10
C ALA A 288 -0.25 21.04 19.60
N GLN A 289 1.00 21.05 19.10
CA GLN A 289 1.32 20.85 17.72
C GLN A 289 1.06 19.40 17.26
N SER A 290 1.37 18.41 18.10
CA SER A 290 1.08 16.98 17.84
C SER A 290 -0.42 16.72 17.80
N ARG A 291 -1.18 17.30 18.75
CA ARG A 291 -2.65 17.24 18.74
C ARG A 291 -3.24 17.88 17.49
N PHE A 292 -2.74 19.06 17.09
CA PHE A 292 -3.18 19.72 15.87
C PHE A 292 -2.97 18.86 14.62
N ALA A 293 -1.78 18.22 14.47
CA ALA A 293 -1.48 17.34 13.36
C ALA A 293 -2.44 16.13 13.31
N LEU A 294 -2.70 15.50 14.47
CA LEU A 294 -3.64 14.37 14.57
C LEU A 294 -5.08 14.79 14.29
N ASP A 295 -5.51 15.94 14.79
CA ASP A 295 -6.86 16.48 14.54
C ASP A 295 -7.07 16.84 13.09
N TYR A 296 -6.06 17.44 12.44
CA TYR A 296 -6.08 17.71 11.01
C TYR A 296 -6.16 16.41 10.19
N PHE A 297 -5.35 15.41 10.53
CA PHE A 297 -5.40 14.09 9.90
C PHE A 297 -6.80 13.48 10.00
N ALA A 298 -7.37 13.44 11.22
CA ALA A 298 -8.70 12.89 11.45
C ALA A 298 -9.80 13.67 10.70
N LEU A 299 -9.69 15.00 10.64
CA LEU A 299 -10.61 15.84 9.86
C LEU A 299 -10.55 15.50 8.37
N ARG A 300 -9.35 15.42 7.79
CA ARG A 300 -9.18 15.12 6.37
C ARG A 300 -9.66 13.71 6.02
N CYS A 301 -9.42 12.73 6.90
CA CYS A 301 -9.97 11.38 6.75
C CYS A 301 -11.52 11.38 6.75
N ALA A 302 -12.15 12.10 7.68
CA ALA A 302 -13.60 12.18 7.75
C ALA A 302 -14.22 12.88 6.53
N GLN A 303 -13.60 13.97 6.06
CA GLN A 303 -14.02 14.67 4.84
C GLN A 303 -13.92 13.75 3.60
N ALA A 304 -12.80 13.01 3.49
CA ALA A 304 -12.62 12.04 2.42
C ALA A 304 -13.63 10.89 2.50
N ALA A 305 -13.93 10.39 3.72
CA ALA A 305 -14.95 9.37 3.91
C ALA A 305 -16.35 9.86 3.51
N ALA A 306 -16.69 11.12 3.81
CA ALA A 306 -17.94 11.73 3.36
C ALA A 306 -18.00 11.83 1.82
N ALA A 307 -16.91 12.22 1.16
CA ALA A 307 -16.83 12.23 -0.30
C ALA A 307 -17.01 10.81 -0.90
N MET A 308 -16.37 9.79 -0.30
CA MET A 308 -16.57 8.39 -0.71
C MET A 308 -18.01 7.93 -0.50
N ALA A 309 -18.67 8.35 0.59
CA ALA A 309 -20.08 8.06 0.80
C ALA A 309 -20.99 8.72 -0.27
N VAL A 310 -20.66 9.93 -0.72
CA VAL A 310 -21.36 10.58 -1.85
C VAL A 310 -21.18 9.77 -3.14
N SER A 311 -19.96 9.30 -3.44
CA SER A 311 -19.68 8.46 -4.60
C SER A 311 -20.50 7.14 -4.60
N LEU A 312 -20.89 6.67 -3.42
CA LEU A 312 -21.69 5.45 -3.21
C LEU A 312 -23.21 5.72 -3.13
N GLY A 313 -23.63 6.98 -2.99
CA GLY A 313 -25.03 7.31 -2.68
C GLY A 313 -25.44 7.00 -1.25
N GLY A 314 -24.47 6.94 -0.30
CA GLY A 314 -24.64 6.68 1.12
C GLY A 314 -23.54 5.79 1.68
N ILE A 315 -23.67 5.36 2.93
CA ILE A 315 -22.70 4.50 3.62
C ILE A 315 -23.45 3.47 4.48
N ASP A 316 -23.09 2.20 4.37
CA ASP A 316 -23.60 1.10 5.20
C ASP A 316 -22.54 0.62 6.20
N ALA A 317 -21.26 0.77 5.85
CA ALA A 317 -20.16 0.43 6.74
C ALA A 317 -18.90 1.29 6.50
N MET A 318 -18.19 1.58 7.59
CA MET A 318 -16.83 2.09 7.62
C MET A 318 -15.88 0.98 8.07
N VAL A 319 -14.86 0.66 7.27
CA VAL A 319 -13.87 -0.36 7.57
C VAL A 319 -12.50 0.29 7.76
N PHE A 320 -11.86 0.04 8.89
CA PHE A 320 -10.50 0.48 9.18
C PHE A 320 -9.51 -0.66 9.04
N THR A 321 -8.36 -0.38 8.43
CA THR A 321 -7.22 -1.30 8.28
C THR A 321 -5.90 -0.53 8.25
N GLY A 322 -4.78 -1.24 8.25
CA GLY A 322 -3.44 -0.66 8.34
C GLY A 322 -3.06 -0.25 9.75
N GLY A 323 -1.78 -0.02 9.98
CA GLY A 323 -1.23 0.13 11.34
C GLY A 323 -1.94 1.16 12.21
N ILE A 324 -2.27 2.33 11.67
CA ILE A 324 -3.05 3.38 12.36
C ILE A 324 -4.52 2.94 12.49
N GLY A 325 -5.10 2.46 11.38
CA GLY A 325 -6.50 2.01 11.35
C GLY A 325 -6.80 0.90 12.35
N GLU A 326 -5.88 -0.02 12.55
CA GLU A 326 -6.02 -1.16 13.46
C GLU A 326 -5.75 -0.78 14.92
N ASN A 327 -4.72 0.04 15.20
CA ASN A 327 -4.18 0.19 16.54
C ASN A 327 -4.47 1.55 17.21
N ALA A 328 -4.80 2.61 16.47
CA ALA A 328 -5.01 3.95 17.03
C ALA A 328 -6.51 4.23 17.25
N ALA A 329 -7.09 3.68 18.33
CA ALA A 329 -8.48 3.93 18.70
C ALA A 329 -8.84 5.42 18.79
N PRO A 330 -8.01 6.32 19.41
CA PRO A 330 -8.34 7.74 19.49
C PRO A 330 -8.50 8.41 18.12
N VAL A 331 -7.71 7.98 17.11
CA VAL A 331 -7.80 8.50 15.74
C VAL A 331 -9.10 8.03 15.08
N ARG A 332 -9.44 6.73 15.19
CA ARG A 332 -10.71 6.21 14.66
C ARG A 332 -11.92 6.94 15.27
N GLU A 333 -11.94 7.11 16.57
CA GLU A 333 -13.01 7.83 17.28
C GLU A 333 -13.12 9.28 16.82
N ALA A 334 -11.98 9.96 16.62
CA ALA A 334 -11.95 11.33 16.12
C ALA A 334 -12.50 11.44 14.68
N ILE A 335 -12.25 10.45 13.84
CA ILE A 335 -12.83 10.34 12.48
C ILE A 335 -14.34 10.10 12.59
N LEU A 336 -14.77 9.07 13.33
CA LEU A 336 -16.18 8.68 13.46
C LEU A 336 -17.05 9.79 14.04
N ARG A 337 -16.57 10.52 15.06
CA ARG A 337 -17.30 11.68 15.59
C ARG A 337 -17.59 12.73 14.52
N ARG A 338 -16.65 12.95 13.59
CA ARG A 338 -16.82 13.92 12.50
C ARG A 338 -17.72 13.38 11.39
N MET A 339 -17.87 12.06 11.30
CA MET A 339 -18.76 11.40 10.35
C MET A 339 -20.20 11.26 10.83
N ALA A 340 -20.51 11.61 12.08
CA ALA A 340 -21.86 11.54 12.65
C ALA A 340 -22.98 12.15 11.75
N PRO A 341 -22.76 13.24 10.99
CA PRO A 341 -23.78 13.77 10.09
C PRO A 341 -24.18 12.81 8.94
N LEU A 342 -23.43 11.73 8.69
CA LEU A 342 -23.76 10.74 7.66
C LEU A 342 -24.80 9.71 8.13
N GLY A 343 -25.26 9.77 9.37
CA GLY A 343 -26.19 8.82 9.98
C GLY A 343 -25.51 7.58 10.56
N ASP A 344 -26.31 6.53 10.78
CA ASP A 344 -25.82 5.28 11.36
C ASP A 344 -25.24 4.36 10.29
N PHE A 345 -24.09 3.76 10.58
CA PHE A 345 -23.41 2.76 9.78
C PHE A 345 -22.60 1.81 10.64
N ALA A 346 -22.34 0.61 10.15
CA ALA A 346 -21.49 -0.35 10.83
C ALA A 346 -20.03 0.11 10.83
N THR A 347 -19.27 -0.21 11.89
CA THR A 347 -17.84 0.05 11.96
C THR A 347 -17.09 -1.26 12.20
N LEU A 348 -16.13 -1.55 11.32
CA LEU A 348 -15.30 -2.75 11.38
C LEU A 348 -13.82 -2.38 11.44
N ILE A 349 -13.03 -3.23 12.10
CA ILE A 349 -11.57 -3.23 12.04
C ILE A 349 -11.16 -4.58 11.45
N ILE A 350 -10.55 -4.55 10.29
CA ILE A 350 -10.08 -5.76 9.59
C ILE A 350 -8.57 -5.65 9.42
N PRO A 351 -7.77 -6.56 9.99
CA PRO A 351 -6.32 -6.53 9.86
C PRO A 351 -5.86 -6.64 8.40
N ALA A 352 -4.89 -5.80 8.01
CA ALA A 352 -4.28 -5.83 6.70
C ALA A 352 -3.53 -7.15 6.46
N ASN A 353 -3.62 -7.69 5.25
CA ASN A 353 -2.88 -8.89 4.87
C ASN A 353 -2.63 -8.93 3.35
N GLU A 354 -1.90 -7.93 2.87
CA GLU A 354 -1.57 -7.78 1.45
C GLU A 354 -0.77 -8.96 0.92
N GLU A 355 0.15 -9.50 1.76
CA GLU A 355 0.97 -10.64 1.39
C GLU A 355 0.12 -11.91 1.17
N ARG A 356 -0.93 -12.11 1.99
CA ARG A 356 -1.87 -13.21 1.77
C ARG A 356 -2.69 -13.00 0.49
N MET A 357 -3.07 -11.76 0.19
CA MET A 357 -3.77 -11.45 -1.06
C MET A 357 -2.88 -11.78 -2.27
N MET A 358 -1.60 -11.38 -2.25
CA MET A 358 -0.64 -11.75 -3.30
C MET A 358 -0.48 -13.26 -3.43
N ALA A 359 -0.44 -14.00 -2.32
CA ALA A 359 -0.36 -15.46 -2.34
C ALA A 359 -1.62 -16.10 -2.96
N MET A 360 -2.82 -15.55 -2.69
CA MET A 360 -4.07 -15.99 -3.32
C MET A 360 -4.05 -15.76 -4.85
N GLU A 361 -3.60 -14.59 -5.29
CA GLU A 361 -3.43 -14.27 -6.72
C GLU A 361 -2.44 -15.23 -7.40
N ALA A 362 -1.30 -15.49 -6.75
CA ALA A 362 -0.30 -16.42 -7.27
C ALA A 362 -0.84 -17.85 -7.36
N ALA A 363 -1.52 -18.34 -6.31
CA ALA A 363 -2.12 -19.67 -6.32
C ALA A 363 -3.15 -19.84 -7.44
N ALA A 364 -3.97 -18.78 -7.69
CA ALA A 364 -4.96 -18.80 -8.77
C ALA A 364 -4.34 -18.81 -10.18
N LEU A 365 -3.16 -18.21 -10.36
CA LEU A 365 -2.45 -18.22 -11.64
C LEU A 365 -1.66 -19.51 -11.89
N LEU A 366 -1.39 -20.31 -10.84
CA LEU A 366 -0.73 -21.62 -10.94
C LEU A 366 -1.73 -22.79 -11.07
N ALA A 367 -3.03 -22.52 -10.91
CA ALA A 367 -4.09 -23.53 -11.02
C ALA A 367 -4.49 -23.75 -12.48
#